data_e29897b08f36de0e8c0e4119a0931de7
#
_entry.id   e29897b08f36de0e8c0e4119a0931de7
#
_cell.length_a   1.000
_cell.length_b   1.000
_cell.length_c   1.000
_cell.angle_alpha   90.00
_cell.angle_beta   90.00
_cell.angle_gamma   90.00
#
_symmetry.space_group_name_H-M   'P 1'
#
loop_
_entity.id
_entity.type
_entity.pdbx_description
1 polymer ?
#
loop_
_entity_poly.entity_id
_entity_poly.type
_entity_poly.pdbx_seq_one_letter_code
_entity_poly.pdbx_strand_id
1 'polypeptide(L)'
;MAEKTKTIGIMGGGQLGLMIVEQAHLLGARTLCLDPAPDAPAFALSDGHIVAAYDDAAALEELCRRSDVVTYEFENVPGSVLIPLEKKYNIPQGFRPLYDSQDRLREKDNARANGLRTPLYAAVDDEASLRAALAEIGFPAVLKTRTLGYDGHGQLVLKGEADVPRALPMLSVPCILEAFVPFDFEASIVMVSDGERVIHFPIGRNVHRDGILDLCFVPAEGIDDGLRSRMAAAGERFMKSCRYRGILAIEFFIRDGEFYFNEMAPRPHNSGHYTIEGCTTNQFRELVRFLLGLSLIHISEPTRPY
;
A
#
# COMPACT_ATOMS: atom_id res chain seq x y z
N MET A 1 11.99 18.61 32.60
CA MET A 1 12.77 18.81 31.36
C MET A 1 11.77 18.82 30.22
N ALA A 2 11.77 19.83 29.35
CA ALA A 2 10.90 19.79 28.17
C ALA A 2 11.28 18.57 27.32
N GLU A 3 10.32 17.76 26.93
CA GLU A 3 10.53 16.61 26.09
C GLU A 3 11.08 17.10 24.73
N LYS A 4 12.18 16.51 24.28
CA LYS A 4 12.81 16.94 23.00
C LYS A 4 11.82 16.67 21.85
N THR A 5 11.49 17.70 21.08
CA THR A 5 10.68 17.56 19.87
C THR A 5 11.31 16.54 18.92
N LYS A 6 10.60 15.48 18.60
CA LYS A 6 11.06 14.43 17.69
C LYS A 6 11.01 14.91 16.23
N THR A 7 11.96 14.45 15.43
CA THR A 7 11.98 14.66 13.97
C THR A 7 11.62 13.38 13.25
N ILE A 8 10.64 13.43 12.37
CA ILE A 8 10.24 12.32 11.49
C ILE A 8 10.90 12.53 10.13
N GLY A 9 11.70 11.56 9.69
CA GLY A 9 12.20 11.49 8.32
C GLY A 9 11.19 10.80 7.41
N ILE A 10 10.96 11.36 6.23
CA ILE A 10 9.98 10.83 5.26
C ILE A 10 10.70 10.59 3.93
N MET A 11 10.75 9.34 3.49
CA MET A 11 11.20 8.96 2.15
C MET A 11 10.01 9.10 1.19
N GLY A 12 10.04 10.13 0.38
CA GLY A 12 8.96 10.61 -0.47
C GLY A 12 8.42 11.96 -0.02
N GLY A 13 8.29 12.86 -0.98
CA GLY A 13 7.83 14.24 -0.78
C GLY A 13 6.55 14.53 -1.57
N GLY A 14 5.87 13.51 -2.06
CA GLY A 14 4.63 13.65 -2.82
C GLY A 14 3.46 14.12 -1.97
N GLN A 15 2.26 13.95 -2.48
CA GLN A 15 1.03 14.42 -1.82
C GLN A 15 0.74 13.67 -0.51
N LEU A 16 1.03 12.36 -0.47
CA LEU A 16 0.89 11.58 0.77
C LEU A 16 1.93 12.02 1.81
N GLY A 17 3.16 12.33 1.37
CA GLY A 17 4.20 12.90 2.21
C GLY A 17 3.79 14.25 2.82
N LEU A 18 3.19 15.14 2.04
CA LEU A 18 2.63 16.41 2.53
C LEU A 18 1.60 16.16 3.65
N MET A 19 0.66 15.24 3.46
CA MET A 19 -0.37 14.92 4.48
C MET A 19 0.23 14.28 5.74
N ILE A 20 1.34 13.53 5.62
CA ILE A 20 2.10 13.04 6.79
C ILE A 20 2.73 14.22 7.53
N VAL A 21 3.34 15.18 6.82
CA VAL A 21 3.95 16.39 7.39
C VAL A 21 2.91 17.20 8.18
N GLU A 22 1.72 17.42 7.62
CA GLU A 22 0.64 18.13 8.30
C GLU A 22 0.28 17.47 9.63
N GLN A 23 0.10 16.16 9.65
CA GLN A 23 -0.25 15.43 10.87
C GLN A 23 0.92 15.38 11.87
N ALA A 24 2.16 15.34 11.40
CA ALA A 24 3.34 15.42 12.25
C ALA A 24 3.39 16.75 13.00
N HIS A 25 3.18 17.86 12.30
CA HIS A 25 3.12 19.19 12.91
C HIS A 25 1.98 19.33 13.90
N LEU A 26 0.79 18.82 13.59
CA LEU A 26 -0.35 18.82 14.51
C LEU A 26 -0.09 17.99 15.79
N LEU A 27 0.81 17.02 15.74
CA LEU A 27 1.24 16.23 16.89
C LEU A 27 2.55 16.74 17.53
N GLY A 28 3.05 17.92 17.12
CA GLY A 28 4.21 18.58 17.72
C GLY A 28 5.56 18.00 17.30
N ALA A 29 5.60 17.20 16.23
CA ALA A 29 6.85 16.70 15.66
C ALA A 29 7.38 17.63 14.54
N ARG A 30 8.69 17.57 14.30
CA ARG A 30 9.34 18.17 13.13
C ARG A 30 9.45 17.13 12.02
N THR A 31 9.67 17.61 10.79
CA THR A 31 9.77 16.73 9.62
C THR A 31 10.97 17.08 8.75
N LEU A 32 11.53 16.03 8.14
CA LEU A 32 12.58 16.13 7.11
C LEU A 32 12.19 15.19 5.97
N CYS A 33 11.96 15.73 4.76
CA CYS A 33 11.55 14.96 3.59
C CYS A 33 12.70 14.76 2.62
N LEU A 34 12.72 13.61 1.92
CA LEU A 34 13.63 13.36 0.80
C LEU A 34 12.81 12.97 -0.42
N ASP A 35 13.03 13.65 -1.54
CA ASP A 35 12.39 13.37 -2.82
C ASP A 35 13.30 13.81 -3.98
N PRO A 36 13.30 13.12 -5.14
CA PRO A 36 14.07 13.53 -6.30
C PRO A 36 13.53 14.82 -6.98
N ALA A 37 12.25 15.15 -6.81
CA ALA A 37 11.66 16.35 -7.37
C ALA A 37 11.98 17.57 -6.47
N PRO A 38 12.65 18.62 -6.99
CA PRO A 38 13.02 19.78 -6.18
C PRO A 38 11.82 20.63 -5.73
N ASP A 39 10.69 20.43 -6.37
CA ASP A 39 9.40 21.08 -6.08
C ASP A 39 8.36 20.13 -5.48
N ALA A 40 8.82 19.05 -4.84
CA ALA A 40 7.97 18.07 -4.21
C ALA A 40 6.98 18.73 -3.22
N PRO A 41 5.68 18.39 -3.26
CA PRO A 41 4.63 19.05 -2.47
C PRO A 41 4.93 19.16 -0.97
N ALA A 42 5.49 18.12 -0.36
CA ALA A 42 5.80 18.09 1.06
C ALA A 42 6.89 19.08 1.48
N PHE A 43 7.76 19.52 0.54
CA PHE A 43 8.84 20.46 0.83
C PHE A 43 8.33 21.83 1.25
N ALA A 44 7.14 22.21 0.78
CA ALA A 44 6.53 23.49 1.11
C ALA A 44 6.20 23.64 2.61
N LEU A 45 5.99 22.52 3.30
CA LEU A 45 5.57 22.49 4.71
C LEU A 45 6.60 21.86 5.64
N SER A 46 7.49 20.99 5.15
CA SER A 46 8.47 20.32 5.99
C SER A 46 9.48 21.29 6.61
N ASP A 47 10.02 20.96 7.79
CA ASP A 47 11.05 21.75 8.48
C ASP A 47 12.42 21.68 7.77
N GLY A 48 12.57 20.76 6.86
CA GLY A 48 13.74 20.62 6.00
C GLY A 48 13.52 19.58 4.92
N HIS A 49 14.34 19.63 3.87
CA HIS A 49 14.25 18.64 2.80
C HIS A 49 15.63 18.31 2.22
N ILE A 50 15.72 17.21 1.51
CA ILE A 50 16.86 16.71 0.77
C ILE A 50 16.37 16.37 -0.64
N VAL A 51 16.99 16.97 -1.67
CA VAL A 51 16.69 16.63 -3.07
C VAL A 51 17.67 15.56 -3.51
N ALA A 52 17.21 14.32 -3.64
CA ALA A 52 18.04 13.18 -4.02
C ALA A 52 17.17 12.03 -4.55
N ALA A 53 17.76 11.14 -5.35
CA ALA A 53 17.12 9.91 -5.81
C ALA A 53 16.91 8.93 -4.66
N TYR A 54 15.91 8.03 -4.78
CA TYR A 54 15.59 7.04 -3.76
C TYR A 54 16.62 5.88 -3.68
N ASP A 55 17.58 5.83 -4.56
CA ASP A 55 18.73 4.89 -4.53
C ASP A 55 20.04 5.57 -4.09
N ASP A 56 20.02 6.87 -3.79
CA ASP A 56 21.17 7.59 -3.21
C ASP A 56 21.32 7.20 -1.72
N ALA A 57 22.19 6.22 -1.49
CA ALA A 57 22.46 5.70 -0.14
C ALA A 57 22.99 6.77 0.83
N ALA A 58 23.79 7.72 0.36
CA ALA A 58 24.36 8.76 1.21
C ALA A 58 23.29 9.76 1.66
N ALA A 59 22.43 10.18 0.74
CA ALA A 59 21.32 11.10 1.03
C ALA A 59 20.28 10.45 1.96
N LEU A 60 19.96 9.17 1.76
CA LEU A 60 19.05 8.42 2.64
C LEU A 60 19.67 8.17 4.02
N GLU A 61 20.97 7.93 4.11
CA GLU A 61 21.65 7.84 5.40
C GLU A 61 21.67 9.21 6.13
N GLU A 62 21.82 10.31 5.41
CA GLU A 62 21.70 11.65 5.98
C GLU A 62 20.29 11.92 6.52
N LEU A 63 19.24 11.57 5.77
CA LEU A 63 17.86 11.63 6.23
C LEU A 63 17.69 10.87 7.55
N CYS A 64 18.16 9.63 7.60
CA CYS A 64 18.06 8.79 8.79
C CYS A 64 18.84 9.37 9.97
N ARG A 65 20.06 9.86 9.75
CA ARG A 65 20.91 10.43 10.80
C ARG A 65 20.34 11.70 11.42
N ARG A 66 19.57 12.48 10.66
CA ARG A 66 18.94 13.75 11.09
C ARG A 66 17.54 13.54 11.67
N SER A 67 17.02 12.30 11.69
CA SER A 67 15.68 11.97 12.14
C SER A 67 15.71 11.06 13.35
N ASP A 68 14.75 11.20 14.26
CA ASP A 68 14.58 10.32 15.42
C ASP A 68 13.83 9.02 15.02
N VAL A 69 13.02 9.09 13.96
CA VAL A 69 12.28 7.97 13.36
C VAL A 69 12.06 8.24 11.88
N VAL A 70 12.05 7.20 11.05
CA VAL A 70 11.91 7.35 9.60
C VAL A 70 10.76 6.48 9.08
N THR A 71 10.04 7.00 8.12
CA THR A 71 8.97 6.33 7.37
C THR A 71 9.14 6.56 5.86
N TYR A 72 8.31 5.90 5.08
CA TYR A 72 8.24 6.06 3.63
C TYR A 72 6.78 6.28 3.19
N GLU A 73 6.60 7.10 2.17
CA GLU A 73 5.33 7.23 1.44
C GLU A 73 5.44 6.72 0.00
N PHE A 74 6.67 6.44 -0.45
CA PHE A 74 6.98 5.91 -1.77
C PHE A 74 7.32 4.42 -1.70
N GLU A 75 6.68 3.61 -2.54
CA GLU A 75 6.77 2.14 -2.46
C GLU A 75 8.05 1.56 -3.05
N ASN A 76 8.72 2.28 -3.97
CA ASN A 76 9.84 1.72 -4.72
C ASN A 76 11.21 2.15 -4.17
N VAL A 77 11.34 2.35 -2.85
CA VAL A 77 12.65 2.52 -2.23
C VAL A 77 13.42 1.19 -2.31
N PRO A 78 14.63 1.16 -2.92
CA PRO A 78 15.35 -0.09 -3.13
C PRO A 78 15.79 -0.76 -1.83
N GLY A 79 15.62 -2.07 -1.75
CA GLY A 79 16.06 -2.86 -0.58
C GLY A 79 17.57 -2.83 -0.36
N SER A 80 18.36 -2.68 -1.42
CA SER A 80 19.81 -2.52 -1.33
C SER A 80 20.24 -1.34 -0.45
N VAL A 81 19.39 -0.30 -0.38
CA VAL A 81 19.63 0.88 0.45
C VAL A 81 18.90 0.76 1.79
N LEU A 82 17.64 0.38 1.79
CA LEU A 82 16.80 0.41 2.99
C LEU A 82 17.18 -0.66 4.02
N ILE A 83 17.55 -1.88 3.60
CA ILE A 83 17.95 -2.98 4.50
C ILE A 83 19.18 -2.64 5.37
N PRO A 84 20.26 -2.03 4.85
CA PRO A 84 21.36 -1.57 5.69
C PRO A 84 20.95 -0.46 6.67
N LEU A 85 20.05 0.44 6.26
CA LEU A 85 19.61 1.57 7.08
C LEU A 85 18.70 1.12 8.24
N GLU A 86 17.76 0.20 8.02
CA GLU A 86 16.88 -0.30 9.10
C GLU A 86 17.64 -1.01 10.24
N LYS A 87 18.85 -1.50 9.97
CA LYS A 87 19.72 -2.11 11.00
C LYS A 87 20.41 -1.08 11.88
N LYS A 88 20.54 0.17 11.43
CA LYS A 88 21.27 1.24 12.11
C LYS A 88 20.33 2.30 12.69
N TYR A 89 19.19 2.53 12.07
CA TYR A 89 18.29 3.63 12.34
C TYR A 89 16.89 3.14 12.66
N ASN A 90 16.10 3.99 13.30
CA ASN A 90 14.73 3.67 13.69
C ASN A 90 13.78 3.82 12.48
N ILE A 91 13.59 2.73 11.74
CA ILE A 91 12.63 2.60 10.63
C ILE A 91 11.62 1.52 11.02
N PRO A 92 10.61 1.84 11.86
CA PRO A 92 9.82 0.82 12.55
C PRO A 92 8.91 -0.02 11.66
N GLN A 93 8.59 0.45 10.44
CA GLN A 93 7.88 -0.33 9.42
C GLN A 93 8.80 -1.40 8.79
N GLY A 94 10.10 -1.13 8.72
CA GLY A 94 11.11 -1.99 8.08
C GLY A 94 10.95 -2.06 6.56
N PHE A 95 11.81 -2.86 5.94
CA PHE A 95 11.76 -3.08 4.48
C PHE A 95 10.80 -4.20 4.07
N ARG A 96 10.48 -5.11 4.98
CA ARG A 96 9.72 -6.32 4.64
C ARG A 96 8.38 -6.04 3.95
N PRO A 97 7.53 -5.07 4.38
CA PRO A 97 6.28 -4.78 3.68
C PRO A 97 6.51 -4.26 2.25
N LEU A 98 7.51 -3.39 2.06
CA LEU A 98 7.89 -2.92 0.72
C LEU A 98 8.41 -4.06 -0.16
N TYR A 99 9.27 -4.93 0.37
CA TYR A 99 9.78 -6.09 -0.36
C TYR A 99 8.64 -6.96 -0.89
N ASP A 100 7.65 -7.22 -0.04
CA ASP A 100 6.53 -8.07 -0.43
C ASP A 100 5.60 -7.39 -1.45
N SER A 101 5.38 -6.07 -1.36
CA SER A 101 4.49 -5.33 -2.29
C SER A 101 5.16 -4.94 -3.63
N GLN A 102 6.48 -4.83 -3.68
CA GLN A 102 7.20 -4.41 -4.90
C GLN A 102 7.16 -5.42 -6.06
N ASP A 103 6.69 -6.63 -5.83
CA ASP A 103 6.60 -7.69 -6.85
C ASP A 103 5.27 -8.43 -6.70
N ARG A 104 4.39 -8.33 -7.69
CA ARG A 104 3.03 -8.88 -7.66
C ARG A 104 2.99 -10.39 -7.41
N LEU A 105 4.02 -11.14 -7.84
CA LEU A 105 4.08 -12.58 -7.57
C LEU A 105 4.36 -12.83 -6.09
N ARG A 106 5.38 -12.17 -5.52
CA ARG A 106 5.67 -12.27 -4.07
C ARG A 106 4.52 -11.80 -3.20
N GLU A 107 3.89 -10.72 -3.62
CA GLU A 107 2.72 -10.15 -2.94
C GLU A 107 1.59 -11.17 -2.82
N LYS A 108 1.24 -11.83 -3.93
CA LYS A 108 0.20 -12.87 -3.95
C LYS A 108 0.61 -14.15 -3.25
N ASP A 109 1.88 -14.57 -3.38
CA ASP A 109 2.42 -15.71 -2.63
C ASP A 109 2.34 -15.45 -1.12
N ASN A 110 2.72 -14.25 -0.67
CA ASN A 110 2.63 -13.84 0.72
C ASN A 110 1.17 -13.76 1.20
N ALA A 111 0.28 -13.18 0.39
CA ALA A 111 -1.14 -13.08 0.71
C ALA A 111 -1.76 -14.48 0.89
N ARG A 112 -1.53 -15.40 -0.04
CA ARG A 112 -2.01 -16.79 0.00
C ARG A 112 -1.43 -17.56 1.19
N ALA A 113 -0.12 -17.45 1.43
CA ALA A 113 0.56 -18.13 2.54
C ALA A 113 0.01 -17.68 3.91
N ASN A 114 -0.51 -16.45 4.01
CA ASN A 114 -1.08 -15.88 5.23
C ASN A 114 -2.62 -15.86 5.25
N GLY A 115 -3.25 -16.69 4.40
CA GLY A 115 -4.67 -17.02 4.49
C GLY A 115 -5.61 -16.03 3.79
N LEU A 116 -5.09 -15.14 2.92
CA LEU A 116 -5.92 -14.36 2.02
C LEU A 116 -6.18 -15.16 0.73
N ARG A 117 -7.44 -15.16 0.30
CA ARG A 117 -7.83 -15.76 -0.97
C ARG A 117 -7.40 -14.87 -2.12
N THR A 118 -6.71 -15.42 -3.11
CA THR A 118 -6.31 -14.72 -4.33
C THR A 118 -7.01 -15.31 -5.54
N PRO A 119 -7.13 -14.59 -6.68
CA PRO A 119 -7.36 -15.24 -7.97
C PRO A 119 -6.31 -16.33 -8.23
N LEU A 120 -6.55 -17.26 -9.14
CA LEU A 120 -5.48 -18.11 -9.65
C LEU A 120 -4.44 -17.26 -10.37
N TYR A 121 -3.16 -17.58 -10.19
CA TYR A 121 -2.09 -16.84 -10.85
C TYR A 121 -0.89 -17.75 -11.13
N ALA A 122 -0.08 -17.35 -12.10
CA ALA A 122 1.18 -18.01 -12.46
C ALA A 122 2.24 -16.99 -12.88
N ALA A 123 3.51 -17.30 -12.60
CA ALA A 123 4.64 -16.54 -13.13
C ALA A 123 4.74 -16.74 -14.65
N VAL A 124 5.09 -15.66 -15.36
CA VAL A 124 5.25 -15.67 -16.81
C VAL A 124 6.53 -14.90 -17.18
N ASP A 125 7.50 -15.60 -17.73
CA ASP A 125 8.79 -15.03 -18.10
C ASP A 125 9.02 -15.04 -19.63
N ASP A 126 8.24 -15.87 -20.37
CA ASP A 126 8.33 -16.04 -21.83
C ASP A 126 6.99 -16.54 -22.41
N GLU A 127 6.94 -16.72 -23.74
CA GLU A 127 5.75 -17.22 -24.43
C GLU A 127 5.38 -18.65 -23.99
N ALA A 128 6.35 -19.51 -23.72
CA ALA A 128 6.09 -20.89 -23.31
C ALA A 128 5.40 -20.94 -21.95
N SER A 129 5.89 -20.19 -20.97
CA SER A 129 5.29 -20.04 -19.65
C SER A 129 3.92 -19.33 -19.70
N LEU A 130 3.74 -18.33 -20.59
CA LEU A 130 2.43 -17.72 -20.82
C LEU A 130 1.40 -18.75 -21.31
N ARG A 131 1.76 -19.56 -22.31
CA ARG A 131 0.86 -20.61 -22.84
C ARG A 131 0.55 -21.69 -21.81
N ALA A 132 1.54 -22.10 -21.02
CA ALA A 132 1.34 -23.04 -19.92
C ALA A 132 0.38 -22.46 -18.86
N ALA A 133 0.58 -21.21 -18.46
CA ALA A 133 -0.29 -20.52 -17.51
C ALA A 133 -1.73 -20.37 -18.05
N LEU A 134 -1.90 -20.03 -19.33
CA LEU A 134 -3.23 -19.94 -19.96
C LEU A 134 -3.92 -21.30 -20.06
N ALA A 135 -3.18 -22.40 -20.23
CA ALA A 135 -3.76 -23.73 -20.22
C ALA A 135 -4.31 -24.13 -18.83
N GLU A 136 -3.71 -23.62 -17.76
CA GLU A 136 -4.15 -23.87 -16.37
C GLU A 136 -5.25 -22.90 -15.92
N ILE A 137 -5.07 -21.61 -16.16
CA ILE A 137 -5.95 -20.54 -15.68
C ILE A 137 -7.16 -20.33 -16.59
N GLY A 138 -6.99 -20.49 -17.89
CA GLY A 138 -8.02 -20.25 -18.90
C GLY A 138 -8.18 -18.75 -19.25
N PHE A 139 -9.25 -18.49 -20.03
CA PHE A 139 -9.67 -17.14 -20.40
C PHE A 139 -11.04 -16.82 -19.76
N PRO A 140 -11.33 -15.54 -19.46
CA PRO A 140 -10.41 -14.41 -19.57
C PRO A 140 -9.35 -14.39 -18.47
N ALA A 141 -8.18 -13.81 -18.75
CA ALA A 141 -7.07 -13.65 -17.82
C ALA A 141 -6.47 -12.25 -17.93
N VAL A 142 -5.70 -11.82 -16.94
CA VAL A 142 -5.00 -10.53 -16.93
C VAL A 142 -3.51 -10.77 -16.82
N LEU A 143 -2.75 -10.37 -17.84
CA LEU A 143 -1.29 -10.35 -17.79
C LEU A 143 -0.84 -9.00 -17.21
N LYS A 144 0.02 -9.02 -16.19
CA LYS A 144 0.56 -7.83 -15.54
C LYS A 144 2.08 -7.91 -15.45
N THR A 145 2.79 -6.79 -15.58
CA THR A 145 4.20 -6.74 -15.18
C THR A 145 4.32 -6.96 -13.68
N ARG A 146 5.33 -7.72 -13.24
CA ARG A 146 5.50 -8.05 -11.81
C ARG A 146 5.89 -6.84 -10.98
N THR A 147 6.66 -5.91 -11.56
CA THR A 147 7.19 -4.74 -10.86
C THR A 147 6.84 -3.46 -11.60
N LEU A 148 6.84 -2.31 -10.91
CA LEU A 148 6.66 -0.97 -11.46
C LEU A 148 5.34 -0.73 -12.21
N GLY A 149 4.35 -1.60 -12.05
CA GLY A 149 2.98 -1.36 -12.54
C GLY A 149 2.21 -0.47 -11.57
N TYR A 150 1.53 0.56 -12.07
CA TYR A 150 0.68 1.47 -11.30
C TYR A 150 -0.47 2.00 -12.16
N ASP A 151 -1.58 2.38 -11.55
CA ASP A 151 -2.72 3.04 -12.20
C ASP A 151 -3.15 2.39 -13.54
N GLY A 152 -3.21 1.05 -13.57
CA GLY A 152 -3.57 0.29 -14.77
C GLY A 152 -2.45 0.17 -15.82
N HIS A 153 -1.31 0.80 -15.64
CA HIS A 153 -0.15 0.63 -16.52
C HIS A 153 0.50 -0.74 -16.33
N GLY A 154 1.01 -1.31 -17.42
CA GLY A 154 1.67 -2.61 -17.40
C GLY A 154 0.71 -3.79 -17.22
N GLN A 155 -0.57 -3.67 -17.65
CA GLN A 155 -1.52 -4.78 -17.66
C GLN A 155 -2.29 -4.90 -18.98
N LEU A 156 -2.69 -6.13 -19.30
CA LEU A 156 -3.45 -6.47 -20.50
C LEU A 156 -4.46 -7.58 -20.19
N VAL A 157 -5.73 -7.32 -20.47
CA VAL A 157 -6.78 -8.35 -20.42
C VAL A 157 -6.74 -9.20 -21.67
N LEU A 158 -6.59 -10.51 -21.48
CA LEU A 158 -6.65 -11.53 -22.52
C LEU A 158 -8.03 -12.19 -22.49
N LYS A 159 -8.86 -11.90 -23.47
CA LYS A 159 -10.23 -12.43 -23.56
C LYS A 159 -10.30 -13.79 -24.24
N GLY A 160 -9.28 -14.12 -25.02
CA GLY A 160 -9.17 -15.36 -25.78
C GLY A 160 -7.82 -15.47 -26.49
N GLU A 161 -7.62 -16.58 -27.20
CA GLU A 161 -6.35 -16.90 -27.89
C GLU A 161 -5.90 -15.80 -28.87
N ALA A 162 -6.85 -15.11 -29.49
CA ALA A 162 -6.54 -14.00 -30.42
C ALA A 162 -5.82 -12.80 -29.78
N ASP A 163 -5.87 -12.67 -28.46
CA ASP A 163 -5.20 -11.60 -27.72
C ASP A 163 -3.74 -11.94 -27.37
N VAL A 164 -3.35 -13.22 -27.43
CA VAL A 164 -2.00 -13.68 -27.02
C VAL A 164 -0.89 -12.95 -27.79
N PRO A 165 -0.96 -12.71 -29.11
CA PRO A 165 0.08 -11.96 -29.81
C PRO A 165 0.31 -10.54 -29.25
N ARG A 166 -0.71 -9.91 -28.70
CA ARG A 166 -0.62 -8.57 -28.08
C ARG A 166 0.09 -8.60 -26.73
N ALA A 167 0.13 -9.75 -26.08
CA ALA A 167 0.81 -9.95 -24.80
C ALA A 167 2.33 -10.13 -24.94
N LEU A 168 2.79 -10.65 -26.08
CA LEU A 168 4.21 -11.01 -26.29
C LEU A 168 5.19 -9.84 -26.06
N PRO A 169 4.91 -8.59 -26.48
CA PRO A 169 5.81 -7.46 -26.18
C PRO A 169 5.99 -7.18 -24.68
N MET A 170 5.00 -7.54 -23.83
CA MET A 170 5.11 -7.36 -22.38
C MET A 170 6.11 -8.32 -21.73
N LEU A 171 6.41 -9.45 -22.39
CA LEU A 171 7.31 -10.49 -21.89
C LEU A 171 8.80 -10.10 -21.99
N SER A 172 9.11 -8.86 -22.38
CA SER A 172 10.45 -8.28 -22.26
C SER A 172 10.88 -8.10 -20.78
N VAL A 173 9.95 -8.17 -19.86
CA VAL A 173 10.15 -8.14 -18.40
C VAL A 173 9.33 -9.25 -17.74
N PRO A 174 9.71 -9.70 -16.54
CA PRO A 174 8.93 -10.69 -15.80
C PRO A 174 7.48 -10.24 -15.58
N CYS A 175 6.53 -11.13 -15.85
CA CYS A 175 5.10 -10.91 -15.73
C CYS A 175 4.44 -11.91 -14.76
N ILE A 176 3.19 -11.65 -14.44
CA ILE A 176 2.26 -12.56 -13.76
C ILE A 176 0.97 -12.64 -14.56
N LEU A 177 0.46 -13.83 -14.79
CA LEU A 177 -0.87 -14.03 -15.34
C LEU A 177 -1.84 -14.31 -14.19
N GLU A 178 -2.94 -13.61 -14.13
CA GLU A 178 -3.99 -13.78 -13.12
C GLU A 178 -5.31 -14.16 -13.79
N ALA A 179 -6.08 -15.05 -13.17
CA ALA A 179 -7.47 -15.28 -13.58
C ALA A 179 -8.26 -13.97 -13.47
N PHE A 180 -9.00 -13.64 -14.51
CA PHE A 180 -9.90 -12.50 -14.45
C PHE A 180 -11.02 -12.76 -13.44
N VAL A 181 -11.16 -11.88 -12.46
CA VAL A 181 -12.27 -11.92 -11.50
C VAL A 181 -13.38 -11.01 -12.03
N PRO A 182 -14.53 -11.55 -12.44
CA PRO A 182 -15.68 -10.74 -12.81
C PRO A 182 -16.35 -10.23 -11.52
N PHE A 183 -15.71 -9.26 -10.86
CA PHE A 183 -16.12 -8.71 -9.58
C PHE A 183 -17.40 -7.85 -9.70
N ASP A 184 -18.15 -7.79 -8.61
CA ASP A 184 -19.32 -6.91 -8.48
C ASP A 184 -18.86 -5.47 -8.22
N PHE A 185 -17.83 -5.32 -7.38
CA PHE A 185 -17.15 -4.05 -7.06
C PHE A 185 -15.81 -4.30 -6.38
N GLU A 186 -15.02 -3.24 -6.27
CA GLU A 186 -13.77 -3.24 -5.52
C GLU A 186 -13.97 -2.63 -4.14
N ALA A 187 -13.23 -3.13 -3.15
CA ALA A 187 -13.27 -2.61 -1.79
C ALA A 187 -11.86 -2.55 -1.20
N SER A 188 -11.65 -1.66 -0.25
CA SER A 188 -10.37 -1.54 0.44
C SER A 188 -10.55 -1.39 1.94
N ILE A 189 -9.56 -1.88 2.68
CA ILE A 189 -9.41 -1.68 4.12
C ILE A 189 -8.05 -1.06 4.41
N VAL A 190 -8.04 0.02 5.19
CA VAL A 190 -6.81 0.64 5.68
C VAL A 190 -6.65 0.27 7.15
N MET A 191 -5.46 -0.19 7.52
CA MET A 191 -5.16 -0.67 8.87
C MET A 191 -3.86 -0.08 9.36
N VAL A 192 -3.72 0.03 10.69
CA VAL A 192 -2.47 0.42 11.35
C VAL A 192 -2.16 -0.55 12.47
N SER A 193 -0.89 -0.95 12.58
CA SER A 193 -0.41 -1.85 13.62
C SER A 193 0.81 -1.28 14.34
N ASP A 194 0.82 -1.39 15.67
CA ASP A 194 2.01 -1.14 16.49
C ASP A 194 2.86 -2.42 16.75
N GLY A 195 2.40 -3.55 16.20
CA GLY A 195 2.99 -4.88 16.38
C GLY A 195 2.23 -5.76 17.38
N GLU A 196 1.43 -5.19 18.26
CA GLU A 196 0.57 -5.91 19.22
C GLU A 196 -0.91 -5.75 18.84
N ARG A 197 -1.31 -4.52 18.57
CA ARG A 197 -2.67 -4.16 18.20
C ARG A 197 -2.74 -3.81 16.72
N VAL A 198 -3.84 -4.21 16.10
CA VAL A 198 -4.23 -3.75 14.77
C VAL A 198 -5.54 -3.00 14.90
N ILE A 199 -5.58 -1.79 14.39
CA ILE A 199 -6.82 -1.03 14.22
C ILE A 199 -7.10 -0.92 12.73
N HIS A 200 -8.35 -0.84 12.34
CA HIS A 200 -8.75 -0.66 10.95
C HIS A 200 -9.76 0.47 10.80
N PHE A 201 -9.68 1.17 9.69
CA PHE A 201 -10.68 2.14 9.26
C PHE A 201 -11.88 1.43 8.64
N PRO A 202 -13.05 2.09 8.55
CA PRO A 202 -14.21 1.53 7.86
C PRO A 202 -13.86 1.10 6.43
N ILE A 203 -14.41 -0.03 5.98
CA ILE A 203 -14.18 -0.52 4.63
C ILE A 203 -14.83 0.41 3.63
N GLY A 204 -14.06 0.82 2.61
CA GLY A 204 -14.53 1.63 1.49
C GLY A 204 -14.86 0.76 0.28
N ARG A 205 -15.95 1.10 -0.43
CA ARG A 205 -16.22 0.62 -1.79
C ARG A 205 -15.56 1.58 -2.78
N ASN A 206 -14.69 1.03 -3.62
CA ASN A 206 -13.90 1.79 -4.57
C ASN A 206 -14.52 1.73 -5.98
N VAL A 207 -14.43 2.82 -6.69
CA VAL A 207 -14.74 2.91 -8.12
C VAL A 207 -13.50 3.44 -8.82
N HIS A 208 -12.93 2.62 -9.69
CA HIS A 208 -11.81 3.03 -10.54
C HIS A 208 -12.30 3.43 -11.92
N ARG A 209 -11.67 4.44 -12.49
CA ARG A 209 -11.86 4.86 -13.87
C ARG A 209 -10.50 4.92 -14.55
N ASP A 210 -10.33 4.17 -15.63
CA ASP A 210 -9.07 4.03 -16.36
C ASP A 210 -7.87 3.60 -15.47
N GLY A 211 -8.16 2.74 -14.45
CA GLY A 211 -7.15 2.24 -13.51
C GLY A 211 -6.83 3.17 -12.35
N ILE A 212 -7.43 4.36 -12.29
CA ILE A 212 -7.21 5.34 -11.22
C ILE A 212 -8.44 5.35 -10.30
N LEU A 213 -8.22 5.41 -8.99
CA LEU A 213 -9.31 5.55 -8.02
C LEU A 213 -10.00 6.91 -8.22
N ASP A 214 -11.27 6.85 -8.62
CA ASP A 214 -12.12 8.03 -8.88
C ASP A 214 -13.01 8.35 -7.66
N LEU A 215 -13.66 7.33 -7.09
CA LEU A 215 -14.56 7.49 -5.94
C LEU A 215 -14.34 6.39 -4.89
N CYS A 216 -14.50 6.76 -3.62
CA CYS A 216 -14.56 5.83 -2.50
C CYS A 216 -15.80 6.13 -1.65
N PHE A 217 -16.69 5.17 -1.50
CA PHE A 217 -17.92 5.29 -0.72
C PHE A 217 -17.76 4.63 0.64
N VAL A 218 -18.03 5.37 1.71
CA VAL A 218 -18.02 4.87 3.10
C VAL A 218 -19.26 5.38 3.83
N PRO A 219 -20.07 4.50 4.43
CA PRO A 219 -19.92 3.02 4.46
C PRO A 219 -20.07 2.38 3.08
N ALA A 220 -19.40 1.24 2.88
CA ALA A 220 -19.42 0.53 1.61
C ALA A 220 -20.79 -0.15 1.39
N GLU A 221 -21.54 0.32 0.40
CA GLU A 221 -22.77 -0.34 -0.04
C GLU A 221 -22.45 -1.72 -0.64
N GLY A 222 -23.29 -2.71 -0.34
CA GLY A 222 -23.11 -4.09 -0.80
C GLY A 222 -22.19 -4.94 0.09
N ILE A 223 -21.66 -4.37 1.19
CA ILE A 223 -20.90 -5.09 2.22
C ILE A 223 -21.76 -5.17 3.48
N ASP A 224 -22.30 -6.34 3.77
CA ASP A 224 -23.02 -6.59 5.01
C ASP A 224 -22.07 -6.74 6.20
N ASP A 225 -22.62 -6.79 7.42
CA ASP A 225 -21.82 -6.88 8.65
C ASP A 225 -21.00 -8.18 8.74
N GLY A 226 -21.49 -9.27 8.15
CA GLY A 226 -20.80 -10.56 8.09
C GLY A 226 -19.57 -10.48 7.20
N LEU A 227 -19.72 -9.95 5.99
CA LEU A 227 -18.61 -9.75 5.06
C LEU A 227 -17.59 -8.75 5.61
N ARG A 228 -18.07 -7.62 6.19
CA ARG A 228 -17.23 -6.62 6.84
C ARG A 228 -16.36 -7.23 7.94
N SER A 229 -16.96 -8.01 8.82
CA SER A 229 -16.26 -8.67 9.92
C SER A 229 -15.23 -9.69 9.42
N ARG A 230 -15.55 -10.46 8.37
CA ARG A 230 -14.63 -11.43 7.75
C ARG A 230 -13.43 -10.71 7.11
N MET A 231 -13.65 -9.62 6.38
CA MET A 231 -12.59 -8.82 5.75
C MET A 231 -11.66 -8.20 6.79
N ALA A 232 -12.23 -7.57 7.82
CA ALA A 232 -11.46 -6.98 8.92
C ALA A 232 -10.60 -8.03 9.64
N ALA A 233 -11.20 -9.17 10.01
CA ALA A 233 -10.48 -10.26 10.65
C ALA A 233 -9.40 -10.89 9.75
N ALA A 234 -9.62 -10.95 8.44
CA ALA A 234 -8.63 -11.45 7.49
C ALA A 234 -7.44 -10.50 7.36
N GLY A 235 -7.69 -9.18 7.25
CA GLY A 235 -6.64 -8.16 7.23
C GLY A 235 -5.82 -8.13 8.52
N GLU A 236 -6.49 -8.20 9.67
CA GLU A 236 -5.82 -8.26 10.98
C GLU A 236 -4.91 -9.49 11.10
N ARG A 237 -5.41 -10.67 10.72
CA ARG A 237 -4.60 -11.90 10.70
C ARG A 237 -3.42 -11.77 9.77
N PHE A 238 -3.61 -11.21 8.57
CA PHE A 238 -2.55 -10.98 7.60
C PHE A 238 -1.44 -10.10 8.17
N MET A 239 -1.77 -8.91 8.72
CA MET A 239 -0.77 -8.02 9.33
C MET A 239 0.00 -8.72 10.47
N LYS A 240 -0.71 -9.45 11.36
CA LYS A 240 -0.10 -10.17 12.48
C LYS A 240 0.81 -11.31 12.01
N SER A 241 0.36 -12.12 11.04
CA SER A 241 1.15 -13.24 10.49
C SER A 241 2.43 -12.76 9.81
N CYS A 242 2.33 -11.67 9.04
CA CYS A 242 3.47 -11.03 8.38
C CYS A 242 4.34 -10.21 9.37
N ARG A 243 3.86 -9.97 10.59
CA ARG A 243 4.48 -9.07 11.58
C ARG A 243 4.68 -7.65 11.03
N TYR A 244 3.75 -7.20 10.20
CA TYR A 244 3.80 -5.85 9.67
C TYR A 244 3.45 -4.83 10.74
N ARG A 245 4.19 -3.73 10.75
CA ARG A 245 3.99 -2.58 11.64
C ARG A 245 3.78 -1.33 10.81
N GLY A 246 3.10 -0.34 11.38
CA GLY A 246 2.70 0.88 10.68
C GLY A 246 1.44 0.66 9.89
N ILE A 247 1.30 1.39 8.79
CA ILE A 247 0.09 1.43 7.98
C ILE A 247 0.15 0.44 6.82
N LEU A 248 -1.00 -0.17 6.52
CA LEU A 248 -1.21 -1.04 5.37
C LEU A 248 -2.62 -0.83 4.80
N ALA A 249 -2.73 -0.61 3.52
CA ALA A 249 -3.98 -0.72 2.78
C ALA A 249 -4.01 -2.06 2.03
N ILE A 250 -5.17 -2.71 1.99
CA ILE A 250 -5.41 -3.90 1.16
C ILE A 250 -6.62 -3.64 0.29
N GLU A 251 -6.48 -3.91 -1.00
CA GLU A 251 -7.57 -3.88 -1.97
C GLU A 251 -8.07 -5.30 -2.28
N PHE A 252 -9.39 -5.39 -2.41
CA PHE A 252 -10.09 -6.63 -2.68
C PHE A 252 -11.06 -6.48 -3.84
N PHE A 253 -11.19 -7.54 -4.64
CA PHE A 253 -12.33 -7.76 -5.50
C PHE A 253 -13.44 -8.44 -4.69
N ILE A 254 -14.66 -7.91 -4.77
CA ILE A 254 -15.84 -8.50 -4.13
C ILE A 254 -16.68 -9.18 -5.20
N ARG A 255 -17.03 -10.45 -4.97
CA ARG A 255 -17.89 -11.22 -5.86
C ARG A 255 -18.74 -12.22 -5.07
N ASP A 256 -20.04 -12.23 -5.30
CA ASP A 256 -20.97 -13.17 -4.70
C ASP A 256 -20.84 -13.26 -3.17
N GLY A 257 -20.60 -12.13 -2.48
CA GLY A 257 -20.40 -12.05 -1.03
C GLY A 257 -19.06 -12.63 -0.52
N GLU A 258 -18.13 -12.92 -1.43
CA GLU A 258 -16.75 -13.32 -1.14
C GLU A 258 -15.75 -12.23 -1.53
N PHE A 259 -14.56 -12.24 -0.93
CA PHE A 259 -13.50 -11.28 -1.24
C PHE A 259 -12.23 -11.98 -1.67
N TYR A 260 -11.56 -11.37 -2.65
CA TYR A 260 -10.30 -11.85 -3.23
C TYR A 260 -9.28 -10.73 -3.14
N PHE A 261 -8.11 -11.04 -2.61
CA PHE A 261 -7.00 -10.11 -2.55
C PHE A 261 -6.58 -9.66 -3.94
N ASN A 262 -6.53 -8.35 -4.16
CA ASN A 262 -5.99 -7.73 -5.37
C ASN A 262 -4.54 -7.29 -5.15
N GLU A 263 -4.32 -6.26 -4.34
CA GLU A 263 -3.00 -5.73 -4.05
C GLU A 263 -2.95 -5.09 -2.65
N MET A 264 -1.75 -4.75 -2.19
CA MET A 264 -1.55 -4.03 -0.94
C MET A 264 -0.59 -2.85 -1.11
N ALA A 265 -0.75 -1.83 -0.27
CA ALA A 265 0.13 -0.69 -0.17
C ALA A 265 0.58 -0.49 1.29
N PRO A 266 1.88 -0.67 1.61
CA PRO A 266 2.40 -0.50 2.98
C PRO A 266 2.66 0.98 3.32
N ARG A 267 1.76 1.84 2.93
CA ARG A 267 1.78 3.31 3.09
C ARG A 267 0.34 3.85 3.16
N PRO A 268 0.15 5.14 3.51
CA PRO A 268 -1.14 5.78 3.31
C PRO A 268 -1.63 5.60 1.87
N HIS A 269 -2.93 5.41 1.70
CA HIS A 269 -3.52 5.06 0.42
C HIS A 269 -4.64 6.01 0.01
N ASN A 270 -4.82 6.21 -1.28
CA ASN A 270 -5.86 7.11 -1.81
C ASN A 270 -7.26 6.69 -1.34
N SER A 271 -7.54 5.39 -1.26
CA SER A 271 -8.81 4.88 -0.74
C SER A 271 -9.03 5.15 0.76
N GLY A 272 -8.02 5.65 1.48
CA GLY A 272 -8.12 6.08 2.87
C GLY A 272 -8.31 7.59 3.06
N HIS A 273 -8.41 8.38 1.99
CA HIS A 273 -8.56 9.85 2.12
C HIS A 273 -9.86 10.27 2.79
N TYR A 274 -10.94 9.48 2.66
CA TYR A 274 -12.20 9.73 3.37
C TYR A 274 -12.02 9.81 4.89
N THR A 275 -10.93 9.21 5.43
CA THR A 275 -10.68 9.20 6.88
C THR A 275 -10.37 10.59 7.43
N ILE A 276 -9.97 11.55 6.58
CA ILE A 276 -9.56 12.90 6.99
C ILE A 276 -10.73 13.64 7.62
N GLU A 277 -11.90 13.66 6.97
CA GLU A 277 -13.11 14.32 7.47
C GLU A 277 -14.17 13.33 7.97
N GLY A 278 -14.13 12.07 7.52
CA GLY A 278 -15.16 11.07 7.78
C GLY A 278 -14.95 10.23 9.04
N CYS A 279 -13.80 10.34 9.73
CA CYS A 279 -13.49 9.54 10.91
C CYS A 279 -13.00 10.40 12.08
N THR A 280 -13.01 9.84 13.29
CA THR A 280 -12.49 10.51 14.51
C THR A 280 -10.98 10.72 14.48
N THR A 281 -10.28 9.96 13.68
CA THR A 281 -8.85 10.08 13.36
C THR A 281 -8.64 9.68 11.91
N ASN A 282 -7.48 9.96 11.32
CA ASN A 282 -7.21 9.63 9.92
C ASN A 282 -5.96 8.76 9.75
N GLN A 283 -5.82 8.17 8.57
CA GLN A 283 -4.72 7.26 8.25
C GLN A 283 -3.34 7.87 8.46
N PHE A 284 -3.14 9.15 8.16
CA PHE A 284 -1.87 9.86 8.32
C PHE A 284 -1.58 10.10 9.80
N ARG A 285 -2.59 10.52 10.56
CA ARG A 285 -2.47 10.75 12.00
C ARG A 285 -2.12 9.49 12.75
N GLU A 286 -2.75 8.36 12.43
CA GLU A 286 -2.45 7.08 13.09
C GLU A 286 -1.06 6.56 12.70
N LEU A 287 -0.61 6.76 11.44
CA LEU A 287 0.78 6.50 11.07
C LEU A 287 1.75 7.34 11.91
N VAL A 288 1.51 8.65 12.03
CA VAL A 288 2.38 9.54 12.82
C VAL A 288 2.35 9.16 14.30
N ARG A 289 1.18 8.79 14.87
CA ARG A 289 1.08 8.30 16.25
C ARG A 289 1.95 7.06 16.45
N PHE A 290 1.87 6.11 15.53
CA PHE A 290 2.74 4.93 15.55
C PHE A 290 4.22 5.30 15.52
N LEU A 291 4.65 6.19 14.63
CA LEU A 291 6.04 6.64 14.50
C LEU A 291 6.55 7.33 15.77
N LEU A 292 5.71 8.10 16.43
CA LEU A 292 6.03 8.79 17.68
C LEU A 292 5.98 7.88 18.92
N GLY A 293 5.52 6.63 18.77
CA GLY A 293 5.32 5.70 19.88
C GLY A 293 4.12 6.06 20.76
N LEU A 294 3.14 6.79 20.21
CA LEU A 294 1.87 7.10 20.88
C LEU A 294 0.89 5.95 20.70
N SER A 295 -0.01 5.77 21.66
CA SER A 295 -1.08 4.77 21.54
C SER A 295 -1.96 5.03 20.33
N LEU A 296 -2.30 3.98 19.56
CA LEU A 296 -3.26 4.08 18.47
C LEU A 296 -4.66 4.40 19.02
N ILE A 297 -5.39 5.28 18.31
CA ILE A 297 -6.74 5.68 18.70
C ILE A 297 -7.72 4.64 18.17
N HIS A 298 -8.69 4.23 19.00
CA HIS A 298 -9.80 3.41 18.53
C HIS A 298 -10.64 4.20 17.53
N ILE A 299 -10.81 3.66 16.33
CA ILE A 299 -11.57 4.29 15.26
C ILE A 299 -13.04 3.94 15.46
N SER A 300 -13.89 4.94 15.66
CA SER A 300 -15.33 4.78 15.57
C SER A 300 -15.80 5.08 14.15
N GLU A 301 -16.75 4.29 13.66
CA GLU A 301 -17.41 4.57 12.38
C GLU A 301 -18.04 5.97 12.38
N PRO A 302 -18.10 6.64 11.23
CA PRO A 302 -18.78 7.93 11.13
C PRO A 302 -20.24 7.74 11.60
N THR A 303 -20.59 8.42 12.66
CA THR A 303 -21.96 8.43 13.15
C THR A 303 -22.78 9.32 12.24
N ARG A 304 -23.50 8.71 11.28
CA ARG A 304 -24.49 9.26 10.34
C ARG A 304 -24.01 10.38 9.40
N PRO A 305 -24.42 10.35 8.12
CA PRO A 305 -24.29 11.52 7.27
C PRO A 305 -25.16 12.65 7.85
N TYR A 306 -24.59 13.82 7.96
CA TYR A 306 -25.34 15.06 8.25
C TYR A 306 -26.15 15.45 7.02
#